data_a38de21831b2ff1c67cc4ef7c05f972e
#
_entry.id   a38de21831b2ff1c67cc4ef7c05f972e
#
_cell.length_a   1.000
_cell.length_b   1.000
_cell.length_c   1.000
_cell.angle_alpha   90.00
_cell.angle_beta   90.00
_cell.angle_gamma   90.00
#
_symmetry.space_group_name_H-M   'P 1'
#
loop_
_entity.id
_entity.type
_entity.pdbx_description
1 polymer ?
#
loop_
_entity_poly.entity_id
_entity_poly.type
_entity_poly.pdbx_seq_one_letter_code
_entity_poly.pdbx_strand_id
1 'polypeptide(L)'
;AAARSGGAVQAAQAAVDAARLNLEFTKVRAPIDGRAGRAMVTAGNLVTAGDSASVLTTLVSLDTVFVYFDADESTFLRYAQMARKGERPSERDSELPVKIGLSGEEGYPHSGKVDFLDNQVTRSTGTIRVRALLDNADRQFTPGLFARVQLLGSGQFQAMLIDDKAVLTDQDRKYVYVVDKDGKAQRRDIRLGRTAEGLRIVEQGLAAGDKVIIDGVQKVFMPGMPVQAKAVAMQPTAAPAPGRDATAALNH
;
A
#
# COMPACT_ATOMS: atom_id res chain seq x y z
N ALA A 1 46.88 44.10 -38.89
CA ALA A 1 45.51 44.36 -39.40
C ALA A 1 44.61 43.12 -39.28
N ALA A 2 45.01 41.92 -39.71
CA ALA A 2 44.20 40.70 -39.70
C ALA A 2 43.74 40.24 -38.31
N ALA A 3 44.55 40.36 -37.25
CA ALA A 3 44.20 39.98 -35.89
C ALA A 3 43.12 40.90 -35.28
N ARG A 4 43.12 42.20 -35.65
CA ARG A 4 42.06 43.15 -35.21
C ARG A 4 40.73 42.90 -35.91
N SER A 5 40.74 42.52 -37.17
CA SER A 5 39.52 42.19 -37.90
C SER A 5 38.87 40.87 -37.38
N GLY A 6 39.70 39.89 -37.02
CA GLY A 6 39.18 38.65 -36.41
C GLY A 6 38.48 38.91 -35.06
N GLY A 7 39.06 39.76 -34.20
CA GLY A 7 38.43 40.12 -32.94
C GLY A 7 37.09 40.88 -33.10
N ALA A 8 37.02 41.78 -34.10
CA ALA A 8 35.79 42.52 -34.38
C ALA A 8 34.67 41.57 -34.89
N VAL A 9 34.98 40.62 -35.73
CA VAL A 9 34.02 39.61 -36.19
C VAL A 9 33.53 38.76 -35.03
N GLN A 10 34.43 38.31 -34.15
CA GLN A 10 34.06 37.51 -33.00
C GLN A 10 33.17 38.30 -32.00
N ALA A 11 33.47 39.59 -31.78
CA ALA A 11 32.62 40.45 -30.95
C ALA A 11 31.24 40.68 -31.57
N ALA A 12 31.16 40.90 -32.89
CA ALA A 12 29.90 41.06 -33.59
C ALA A 12 29.06 39.78 -33.55
N GLN A 13 29.70 38.62 -33.71
CA GLN A 13 29.04 37.31 -33.59
C GLN A 13 28.46 37.11 -32.16
N ALA A 14 29.23 37.39 -31.12
CA ALA A 14 28.77 37.32 -29.74
C ALA A 14 27.56 38.22 -29.46
N ALA A 15 27.57 39.44 -30.07
CA ALA A 15 26.41 40.33 -29.96
C ALA A 15 25.14 39.79 -30.63
N VAL A 16 25.30 39.17 -31.81
CA VAL A 16 24.17 38.49 -32.52
C VAL A 16 23.64 37.33 -31.69
N ASP A 17 24.53 36.51 -31.15
CA ASP A 17 24.13 35.35 -30.34
C ASP A 17 23.40 35.76 -29.04
N ALA A 18 23.86 36.85 -28.39
CA ALA A 18 23.18 37.45 -27.23
C ALA A 18 21.78 37.97 -27.61
N ALA A 19 21.66 38.64 -28.75
CA ALA A 19 20.36 39.14 -29.24
C ALA A 19 19.40 38.00 -29.58
N ARG A 20 19.90 36.89 -30.18
CA ARG A 20 19.12 35.68 -30.46
C ARG A 20 18.62 35.01 -29.19
N LEU A 21 19.49 34.89 -28.19
CA LEU A 21 19.13 34.32 -26.89
C LEU A 21 18.05 35.14 -26.21
N ASN A 22 18.18 36.46 -26.22
CA ASN A 22 17.16 37.36 -25.69
C ASN A 22 15.81 37.22 -26.40
N LEU A 23 15.81 37.03 -27.74
CA LEU A 23 14.62 36.76 -28.52
C LEU A 23 14.02 35.37 -28.17
N GLU A 24 14.84 34.37 -27.93
CA GLU A 24 14.37 33.05 -27.50
C GLU A 24 13.66 33.10 -26.15
N PHE A 25 14.17 33.83 -25.19
CA PHE A 25 13.56 34.04 -23.88
C PHE A 25 12.20 34.78 -23.94
N THR A 26 11.88 35.46 -25.02
CA THR A 26 10.54 36.02 -25.20
C THR A 26 9.49 34.92 -25.48
N LYS A 27 9.90 33.73 -25.85
CA LYS A 27 9.03 32.58 -26.12
C LYS A 27 9.12 31.60 -24.94
N VAL A 28 8.20 31.76 -23.99
CA VAL A 28 8.12 30.83 -22.85
C VAL A 28 7.56 29.48 -23.31
N ARG A 29 8.35 28.44 -23.15
CA ARG A 29 7.97 27.06 -23.53
C ARG A 29 7.78 26.19 -22.30
N ALA A 30 6.92 25.18 -22.43
CA ALA A 30 6.75 24.15 -21.43
C ALA A 30 8.05 23.31 -21.31
N PRO A 31 8.63 23.15 -20.10
CA PRO A 31 9.84 22.34 -19.90
C PRO A 31 9.55 20.84 -19.93
N ILE A 32 8.32 20.43 -19.76
CA ILE A 32 7.86 19.02 -19.74
C ILE A 32 6.58 18.87 -20.53
N ASP A 33 6.35 17.66 -21.00
CA ASP A 33 5.05 17.27 -21.54
C ASP A 33 4.05 17.09 -20.40
N GLY A 34 2.79 17.54 -20.62
CA GLY A 34 1.79 17.45 -19.56
C GLY A 34 0.58 18.34 -19.82
N ARG A 35 -0.24 18.47 -18.79
CA ARG A 35 -1.45 19.30 -18.80
C ARG A 35 -1.17 20.64 -18.13
N ALA A 36 -1.42 21.72 -18.87
CA ALA A 36 -1.36 23.08 -18.32
C ALA A 36 -2.63 23.36 -17.50
N GLY A 37 -2.43 24.01 -16.38
CA GLY A 37 -3.49 24.55 -15.53
C GLY A 37 -4.09 25.83 -16.08
N ARG A 38 -4.75 26.59 -15.23
CA ARG A 38 -5.29 27.91 -15.61
C ARG A 38 -4.16 28.93 -15.83
N ALA A 39 -4.41 29.89 -16.70
CA ALA A 39 -3.55 31.07 -16.80
C ALA A 39 -3.60 31.89 -15.48
N MET A 40 -2.45 32.11 -14.87
CA MET A 40 -2.33 32.93 -13.65
C MET A 40 -2.13 34.42 -13.98
N VAL A 41 -1.62 34.68 -15.17
CA VAL A 41 -1.42 36.04 -15.70
C VAL A 41 -2.12 36.11 -17.05
N THR A 42 -2.93 37.14 -17.27
CA THR A 42 -3.65 37.36 -18.53
C THR A 42 -2.85 38.29 -19.44
N ALA A 43 -3.13 38.23 -20.74
CA ALA A 43 -2.50 39.10 -21.72
C ALA A 43 -2.71 40.58 -21.38
N GLY A 44 -1.67 41.38 -21.56
CA GLY A 44 -1.64 42.82 -21.20
C GLY A 44 -1.07 43.10 -19.82
N ASN A 45 -0.86 42.12 -18.98
CA ASN A 45 -0.20 42.31 -17.67
C ASN A 45 1.32 42.18 -17.79
N LEU A 46 2.03 42.94 -16.95
CA LEU A 46 3.47 42.84 -16.83
C LEU A 46 3.86 41.52 -16.10
N VAL A 47 4.84 40.82 -16.61
CA VAL A 47 5.48 39.68 -15.97
C VAL A 47 6.89 40.05 -15.55
N THR A 48 7.28 39.58 -14.37
CA THR A 48 8.64 39.77 -13.86
C THR A 48 9.45 38.51 -14.13
N ALA A 49 10.73 38.71 -14.43
CA ALA A 49 11.73 37.64 -14.58
C ALA A 49 12.71 37.67 -13.40
N GLY A 50 13.50 36.63 -13.23
CA GLY A 50 14.50 36.50 -12.14
C GLY A 50 13.93 35.86 -10.88
N ASP A 51 14.49 36.19 -9.72
CA ASP A 51 14.18 35.54 -8.42
C ASP A 51 12.74 35.72 -7.97
N SER A 52 12.04 36.73 -8.45
CA SER A 52 10.60 36.98 -8.19
C SER A 52 9.75 36.72 -9.43
N ALA A 53 10.11 35.72 -10.22
CA ALA A 53 9.45 35.42 -11.47
C ALA A 53 7.94 35.17 -11.29
N SER A 54 7.14 35.77 -12.17
CA SER A 54 5.69 35.55 -12.20
C SER A 54 5.37 34.14 -12.66
N VAL A 55 4.56 33.40 -11.89
CA VAL A 55 4.04 32.10 -12.30
C VAL A 55 2.97 32.29 -13.36
N LEU A 56 3.19 31.84 -14.58
CA LEU A 56 2.27 31.99 -15.69
C LEU A 56 1.17 30.91 -15.67
N THR A 57 1.56 29.69 -15.40
CA THR A 57 0.68 28.51 -15.24
C THR A 57 1.42 27.40 -14.52
N THR A 58 0.71 26.41 -14.05
CA THR A 58 1.27 25.16 -13.54
C THR A 58 1.18 24.07 -14.59
N LEU A 59 2.23 23.26 -14.72
CA LEU A 59 2.26 22.10 -15.60
C LEU A 59 2.36 20.85 -14.73
N VAL A 60 1.57 19.84 -15.08
CA VAL A 60 1.58 18.54 -14.40
C VAL A 60 1.74 17.45 -15.44
N SER A 61 2.78 16.61 -15.27
CA SER A 61 2.88 15.37 -16.04
C SER A 61 1.75 14.42 -15.61
N LEU A 62 1.13 13.74 -16.58
CA LEU A 62 0.01 12.84 -16.34
C LEU A 62 0.31 11.38 -16.69
N ASP A 63 1.44 11.07 -17.30
CA ASP A 63 1.76 9.72 -17.78
C ASP A 63 2.04 8.76 -16.60
N THR A 64 2.59 9.29 -15.52
CA THR A 64 2.83 8.57 -14.27
C THR A 64 2.39 9.44 -13.11
N VAL A 65 1.69 8.88 -12.15
CA VAL A 65 1.28 9.57 -10.94
C VAL A 65 1.97 8.96 -9.72
N PHE A 66 2.28 9.84 -8.77
CA PHE A 66 2.84 9.44 -7.48
C PHE A 66 1.74 9.34 -6.44
N VAL A 67 1.72 8.23 -5.71
CA VAL A 67 0.84 8.03 -4.56
C VAL A 67 1.68 8.09 -3.29
N TYR A 68 1.45 9.12 -2.49
CA TYR A 68 2.10 9.29 -1.19
C TYR A 68 1.21 8.73 -0.09
N PHE A 69 1.78 7.93 0.78
CA PHE A 69 1.09 7.41 1.96
C PHE A 69 2.06 7.29 3.13
N ASP A 70 1.52 7.29 4.32
CA ASP A 70 2.29 7.18 5.55
C ASP A 70 2.06 5.78 6.14
N ALA A 71 3.16 5.06 6.40
CA ALA A 71 3.15 3.77 7.08
C ALA A 71 3.58 3.93 8.53
N ASP A 72 2.97 3.21 9.45
CA ASP A 72 3.35 3.24 10.86
C ASP A 72 4.70 2.56 11.10
N GLU A 73 5.41 3.04 12.12
CA GLU A 73 6.73 2.55 12.49
C GLU A 73 6.74 1.04 12.77
N SER A 74 5.70 0.52 13.41
CA SER A 74 5.61 -0.91 13.73
C SER A 74 5.55 -1.78 12.48
N THR A 75 4.82 -1.35 11.46
CA THR A 75 4.76 -2.00 10.15
C THR A 75 6.11 -1.93 9.45
N PHE A 76 6.76 -0.78 9.46
CA PHE A 76 8.10 -0.62 8.89
C PHE A 76 9.13 -1.54 9.56
N LEU A 77 9.18 -1.57 10.90
CA LEU A 77 10.10 -2.42 11.64
C LEU A 77 9.86 -3.91 11.38
N ARG A 78 8.59 -4.34 11.29
CA ARG A 78 8.23 -5.71 10.94
C ARG A 78 8.75 -6.09 9.55
N TYR A 79 8.57 -5.23 8.57
CA TYR A 79 9.05 -5.48 7.21
C TYR A 79 10.58 -5.49 7.14
N ALA A 80 11.24 -4.58 7.83
CA ALA A 80 12.70 -4.57 7.94
C ALA A 80 13.26 -5.85 8.60
N GLN A 81 12.54 -6.43 9.59
CA GLN A 81 12.89 -7.71 10.18
C GLN A 81 12.72 -8.87 9.20
N MET A 82 11.62 -8.91 8.45
CA MET A 82 11.37 -9.94 7.43
C MET A 82 12.44 -9.90 6.32
N ALA A 83 12.82 -8.70 5.89
CA ALA A 83 13.89 -8.52 4.90
C ALA A 83 15.24 -9.03 5.43
N ARG A 84 15.59 -8.74 6.68
CA ARG A 84 16.82 -9.25 7.32
C ARG A 84 16.86 -10.78 7.45
N LYS A 85 15.70 -11.42 7.60
CA LYS A 85 15.56 -12.88 7.65
C LYS A 85 15.52 -13.53 6.27
N GLY A 86 15.55 -12.75 5.18
CA GLY A 86 15.42 -13.25 3.82
C GLY A 86 14.01 -13.74 3.43
N GLU A 87 13.02 -13.48 4.28
CA GLU A 87 11.62 -13.85 4.04
C GLU A 87 10.96 -12.92 3.01
N ARG A 88 11.60 -11.78 2.72
CA ARG A 88 11.13 -10.75 1.81
C ARG A 88 12.32 -9.99 1.20
N PRO A 89 12.23 -9.52 -0.05
CA PRO A 89 13.20 -8.56 -0.60
C PRO A 89 13.28 -7.29 0.24
N SER A 90 14.47 -6.68 0.30
CA SER A 90 14.67 -5.41 0.98
C SER A 90 13.83 -4.32 0.32
N GLU A 91 13.16 -3.49 1.12
CA GLU A 91 12.34 -2.39 0.64
C GLU A 91 13.13 -1.30 -0.11
N ARG A 92 14.45 -1.26 0.10
CA ARG A 92 15.37 -0.31 -0.55
C ARG A 92 15.92 -0.83 -1.87
N ASP A 93 15.94 -2.14 -2.05
CA ASP A 93 16.60 -2.79 -3.18
C ASP A 93 15.62 -3.37 -4.20
N SER A 94 14.32 -3.36 -3.91
CA SER A 94 13.31 -3.94 -4.78
C SER A 94 12.03 -3.12 -4.83
N GLU A 95 11.46 -3.03 -6.01
CA GLU A 95 10.15 -2.44 -6.25
C GLU A 95 9.06 -3.31 -5.61
N LEU A 96 8.52 -2.86 -4.49
CA LEU A 96 7.47 -3.58 -3.80
C LEU A 96 6.11 -3.31 -4.46
N PRO A 97 5.39 -4.36 -4.86
CA PRO A 97 4.07 -4.18 -5.44
C PRO A 97 3.08 -3.69 -4.38
N VAL A 98 2.26 -2.74 -4.77
CA VAL A 98 1.15 -2.22 -3.97
C VAL A 98 -0.14 -2.27 -4.77
N LYS A 99 -1.25 -2.42 -4.05
CA LYS A 99 -2.58 -2.30 -4.62
C LYS A 99 -3.18 -0.97 -4.20
N ILE A 100 -3.84 -0.30 -5.13
CA ILE A 100 -4.36 1.05 -4.96
C ILE A 100 -5.84 1.06 -5.33
N GLY A 101 -6.66 1.71 -4.53
CA GLY A 101 -8.06 1.95 -4.80
C GLY A 101 -8.41 3.40 -4.53
N LEU A 102 -9.18 4.02 -5.42
CA LEU A 102 -9.68 5.38 -5.24
C LEU A 102 -10.89 5.40 -4.29
N SER A 103 -11.23 6.60 -3.85
CA SER A 103 -12.47 6.83 -3.11
C SER A 103 -13.67 6.52 -4.01
N GLY A 104 -14.54 5.63 -3.57
CA GLY A 104 -15.73 5.19 -4.35
C GLY A 104 -15.52 3.90 -5.15
N GLU A 105 -14.30 3.37 -5.25
CA GLU A 105 -14.06 2.06 -5.85
C GLU A 105 -14.15 0.94 -4.80
N GLU A 106 -14.72 -0.18 -5.20
CA GLU A 106 -14.70 -1.39 -4.37
C GLU A 106 -13.33 -2.08 -4.51
N GLY A 107 -12.71 -2.40 -3.36
CA GLY A 107 -11.41 -3.06 -3.31
C GLY A 107 -10.23 -2.17 -3.73
N TYR A 108 -9.27 -2.76 -4.43
CA TYR A 108 -8.01 -2.15 -4.86
C TYR A 108 -7.68 -2.58 -6.30
N PRO A 109 -8.38 -2.05 -7.30
CA PRO A 109 -8.27 -2.52 -8.68
C PRO A 109 -6.94 -2.16 -9.36
N HIS A 110 -6.26 -1.10 -8.89
CA HIS A 110 -5.05 -0.61 -9.53
C HIS A 110 -3.79 -1.20 -8.89
N SER A 111 -2.76 -1.38 -9.70
CA SER A 111 -1.47 -1.92 -9.26
C SER A 111 -0.39 -0.86 -9.45
N GLY A 112 0.39 -0.64 -8.42
CA GLY A 112 1.54 0.24 -8.43
C GLY A 112 2.76 -0.42 -7.81
N LYS A 113 3.87 0.30 -7.76
CA LYS A 113 5.12 -0.14 -7.18
C LYS A 113 5.67 0.94 -6.26
N VAL A 114 6.14 0.56 -5.07
CA VAL A 114 6.90 1.46 -4.20
C VAL A 114 8.23 1.77 -4.87
N ASP A 115 8.53 3.04 -5.04
CA ASP A 115 9.78 3.51 -5.63
C ASP A 115 10.62 4.33 -4.64
N PHE A 116 10.01 4.82 -3.57
CA PHE A 116 10.71 5.63 -2.57
C PHE A 116 10.15 5.39 -1.17
N LEU A 117 11.06 5.24 -0.23
CA LEU A 117 10.82 5.18 1.20
C LEU A 117 11.67 6.25 1.87
N ASP A 118 11.07 7.10 2.68
CA ASP A 118 11.79 8.14 3.39
C ASP A 118 12.87 7.53 4.31
N ASN A 119 13.93 8.28 4.55
CA ASN A 119 15.02 7.86 5.42
C ASN A 119 14.78 8.24 6.90
N GLN A 120 13.71 8.96 7.19
CA GLN A 120 13.37 9.44 8.52
C GLN A 120 11.91 9.15 8.87
N VAL A 121 11.69 8.75 10.13
CA VAL A 121 10.36 8.66 10.71
C VAL A 121 9.94 10.04 11.21
N THR A 122 8.74 10.46 10.87
CA THR A 122 8.14 11.70 11.35
C THR A 122 7.83 11.55 12.84
N ARG A 123 8.57 12.25 13.70
CA ARG A 123 8.50 12.09 15.16
C ARG A 123 7.12 12.43 15.76
N SER A 124 6.40 13.36 15.15
CA SER A 124 5.09 13.80 15.64
C SER A 124 3.98 12.77 15.42
N THR A 125 4.10 11.93 14.41
CA THR A 125 3.08 10.94 14.02
C THR A 125 3.54 9.49 14.19
N GLY A 126 4.85 9.24 14.34
CA GLY A 126 5.41 7.89 14.36
C GLY A 126 5.25 7.17 13.02
N THR A 127 5.24 7.92 11.91
CA THR A 127 5.04 7.37 10.58
C THR A 127 6.22 7.65 9.66
N ILE A 128 6.43 6.77 8.70
CA ILE A 128 7.40 6.92 7.62
C ILE A 128 6.66 7.16 6.30
N ARG A 129 7.11 8.13 5.54
CA ARG A 129 6.51 8.46 4.24
C ARG A 129 7.01 7.52 3.17
N VAL A 130 6.07 7.00 2.40
CA VAL A 130 6.30 6.09 1.29
C VAL A 130 5.69 6.67 0.03
N ARG A 131 6.35 6.46 -1.10
CA ARG A 131 5.86 6.85 -2.41
C ARG A 131 5.74 5.61 -3.30
N ALA A 132 4.62 5.51 -3.98
CA ALA A 132 4.42 4.51 -5.01
C ALA A 132 4.20 5.17 -6.37
N LEU A 133 4.70 4.53 -7.41
CA LEU A 133 4.45 4.85 -8.80
C LEU A 133 3.22 4.11 -9.29
N LEU A 134 2.35 4.82 -9.97
CA LEU A 134 1.18 4.28 -10.65
C LEU A 134 1.18 4.76 -12.11
N ASP A 135 1.07 3.83 -13.03
CA ASP A 135 0.93 4.14 -14.45
C ASP A 135 -0.44 4.81 -14.71
N ASN A 136 -0.44 5.85 -15.52
CA ASN A 136 -1.62 6.64 -15.84
C ASN A 136 -1.74 6.89 -17.34
N ALA A 137 -1.35 5.92 -18.18
CA ALA A 137 -1.42 6.04 -19.62
C ALA A 137 -2.84 6.41 -20.11
N ASP A 138 -3.86 5.89 -19.42
CA ASP A 138 -5.28 6.17 -19.70
C ASP A 138 -5.77 7.50 -19.12
N ARG A 139 -4.91 8.25 -18.41
CA ARG A 139 -5.21 9.55 -17.79
C ARG A 139 -6.42 9.54 -16.85
N GLN A 140 -6.67 8.42 -16.19
CA GLN A 140 -7.76 8.25 -15.21
C GLN A 140 -7.47 8.98 -13.90
N PHE A 141 -6.20 9.09 -13.54
CA PHE A 141 -5.79 9.66 -12.26
C PHE A 141 -5.43 11.13 -12.43
N THR A 142 -6.10 11.95 -11.63
CA THR A 142 -5.80 13.39 -11.54
C THR A 142 -5.07 13.66 -10.22
N PRO A 143 -3.96 14.39 -10.23
CA PRO A 143 -3.27 14.79 -8.99
C PRO A 143 -4.23 15.50 -8.01
N GLY A 144 -4.09 15.16 -6.72
CA GLY A 144 -4.95 15.68 -5.66
C GLY A 144 -6.10 14.75 -5.24
N LEU A 145 -6.27 13.62 -5.91
CA LEU A 145 -7.23 12.60 -5.47
C LEU A 145 -6.72 11.84 -4.23
N PHE A 146 -7.66 11.41 -3.38
CA PHE A 146 -7.36 10.51 -2.27
C PHE A 146 -7.34 9.06 -2.76
N ALA A 147 -6.30 8.33 -2.35
CA ALA A 147 -6.14 6.93 -2.68
C ALA A 147 -5.95 6.10 -1.39
N ARG A 148 -6.52 4.90 -1.40
CA ARG A 148 -6.27 3.87 -0.40
C ARG A 148 -5.18 2.96 -0.93
N VAL A 149 -4.18 2.65 -0.09
CA VAL A 149 -3.05 1.80 -0.49
C VAL A 149 -3.04 0.54 0.36
N GLN A 150 -2.92 -0.60 -0.30
CA GLN A 150 -2.73 -1.89 0.32
C GLN A 150 -1.33 -2.40 -0.01
N LEU A 151 -0.49 -2.48 1.02
CA LEU A 151 0.82 -3.13 0.94
C LEU A 151 0.65 -4.64 1.03
N LEU A 152 1.36 -5.38 0.20
CA LEU A 152 1.46 -6.83 0.35
C LEU A 152 2.31 -7.12 1.59
N GLY A 153 1.67 -7.62 2.64
CA GLY A 153 2.26 -7.72 3.98
C GLY A 153 3.35 -8.78 4.12
N SER A 154 3.27 -9.88 3.39
CA SER A 154 4.25 -10.98 3.42
C SER A 154 4.26 -11.71 2.08
N GLY A 155 5.35 -12.42 1.79
CA GLY A 155 5.35 -13.43 0.74
C GLY A 155 4.32 -14.53 1.02
N GLN A 156 4.17 -15.45 0.09
CA GLN A 156 3.37 -16.65 0.32
C GLN A 156 3.98 -17.45 1.47
N PHE A 157 3.20 -17.73 2.48
CA PHE A 157 3.60 -18.59 3.58
C PHE A 157 2.52 -19.66 3.79
N GLN A 158 2.94 -20.83 4.20
CA GLN A 158 2.00 -21.87 4.59
C GLN A 158 1.40 -21.52 5.95
N ALA A 159 0.10 -21.27 5.97
CA ALA A 159 -0.63 -20.97 7.19
C ALA A 159 -1.49 -22.19 7.58
N MET A 160 -1.53 -22.51 8.87
CA MET A 160 -2.53 -23.42 9.38
C MET A 160 -3.83 -22.65 9.60
N LEU A 161 -4.89 -23.13 8.99
CA LEU A 161 -6.22 -22.55 9.07
C LEU A 161 -7.12 -23.47 9.90
N ILE A 162 -7.85 -22.89 10.83
CA ILE A 162 -8.85 -23.61 11.64
C ILE A 162 -10.19 -22.88 11.62
N ASP A 163 -11.28 -23.62 11.83
CA ASP A 163 -12.59 -23.02 12.05
C ASP A 163 -12.61 -22.30 13.42
N ASP A 164 -13.15 -21.10 13.45
CA ASP A 164 -13.27 -20.28 14.66
C ASP A 164 -14.08 -21.01 15.77
N LYS A 165 -14.96 -21.93 15.40
CA LYS A 165 -15.72 -22.79 16.34
C LYS A 165 -14.83 -23.71 17.17
N ALA A 166 -13.64 -24.06 16.68
CA ALA A 166 -12.69 -24.86 17.42
C ALA A 166 -11.96 -24.11 18.52
N VAL A 167 -11.99 -22.77 18.47
CA VAL A 167 -11.23 -21.90 19.37
C VAL A 167 -11.99 -21.68 20.67
N LEU A 168 -11.37 -22.07 21.74
CA LEU A 168 -11.85 -21.83 23.11
C LEU A 168 -11.02 -20.72 23.77
N THR A 169 -11.66 -20.05 24.71
CA THR A 169 -11.03 -18.96 25.47
C THR A 169 -11.05 -19.31 26.94
N ASP A 170 -9.91 -19.20 27.59
CA ASP A 170 -9.74 -19.35 29.01
C ASP A 170 -9.00 -18.12 29.54
N GLN A 171 -9.75 -17.20 30.12
CA GLN A 171 -9.31 -15.86 30.51
C GLN A 171 -8.68 -15.10 29.31
N ASP A 172 -7.37 -14.97 29.29
CA ASP A 172 -6.60 -14.28 28.24
C ASP A 172 -5.97 -15.22 27.21
N ARG A 173 -6.11 -16.57 27.42
CA ARG A 173 -5.48 -17.57 26.56
C ARG A 173 -6.48 -18.18 25.57
N LYS A 174 -6.03 -18.33 24.36
CA LYS A 174 -6.76 -19.06 23.32
C LYS A 174 -6.18 -20.46 23.21
N TYR A 175 -7.05 -21.46 23.14
CA TYR A 175 -6.64 -22.86 23.04
C TYR A 175 -7.60 -23.65 22.18
N VAL A 176 -7.16 -24.81 21.74
CA VAL A 176 -7.95 -25.82 21.02
C VAL A 176 -7.74 -27.18 21.66
N TYR A 177 -8.65 -28.13 21.38
CA TYR A 177 -8.43 -29.52 21.68
C TYR A 177 -7.93 -30.24 20.43
N VAL A 178 -6.82 -30.95 20.56
CA VAL A 178 -6.20 -31.78 19.54
C VAL A 178 -6.33 -33.25 19.96
N VAL A 179 -6.70 -34.11 19.03
CA VAL A 179 -6.74 -35.55 19.28
C VAL A 179 -5.34 -36.12 19.12
N ASP A 180 -4.81 -36.74 20.16
CA ASP A 180 -3.49 -37.39 20.15
C ASP A 180 -3.54 -38.78 19.45
N LYS A 181 -2.40 -39.45 19.41
CA LYS A 181 -2.27 -40.76 18.79
C LYS A 181 -3.06 -41.87 19.51
N ASP A 182 -3.36 -41.65 20.77
CA ASP A 182 -4.10 -42.58 21.65
C ASP A 182 -5.62 -42.28 21.63
N GLY A 183 -6.07 -41.36 20.81
CA GLY A 183 -7.48 -40.98 20.72
C GLY A 183 -7.97 -40.13 21.89
N LYS A 184 -7.06 -39.41 22.58
CA LYS A 184 -7.39 -38.56 23.71
C LYS A 184 -7.36 -37.10 23.31
N ALA A 185 -8.28 -36.29 23.86
CA ALA A 185 -8.31 -34.86 23.66
C ALA A 185 -7.26 -34.14 24.53
N GLN A 186 -6.29 -33.53 23.92
CA GLN A 186 -5.25 -32.74 24.58
C GLN A 186 -5.48 -31.25 24.36
N ARG A 187 -5.45 -30.48 25.44
CA ARG A 187 -5.47 -29.01 25.35
C ARG A 187 -4.16 -28.52 24.78
N ARG A 188 -4.23 -27.62 23.80
CA ARG A 188 -3.08 -26.94 23.23
C ARG A 188 -3.32 -25.48 23.13
N ASP A 189 -2.53 -24.68 23.80
CA ASP A 189 -2.59 -23.22 23.71
C ASP A 189 -2.09 -22.80 22.33
N ILE A 190 -2.80 -21.84 21.72
CA ILE A 190 -2.52 -21.36 20.37
C ILE A 190 -2.44 -19.85 20.33
N ARG A 191 -1.68 -19.35 19.38
CA ARG A 191 -1.66 -17.94 19.03
C ARG A 191 -2.39 -17.76 17.68
N LEU A 192 -3.41 -16.90 17.70
CA LEU A 192 -4.24 -16.64 16.54
C LEU A 192 -3.76 -15.42 15.79
N GLY A 193 -3.78 -15.51 14.46
CA GLY A 193 -3.62 -14.42 13.54
C GLY A 193 -4.96 -13.90 13.00
N ARG A 194 -4.90 -13.25 11.85
CA ARG A 194 -6.07 -12.73 11.11
C ARG A 194 -6.95 -13.86 10.56
N THR A 195 -8.17 -13.51 10.20
CA THR A 195 -9.06 -14.41 9.44
C THR A 195 -8.68 -14.34 7.95
N ALA A 196 -8.65 -15.49 7.29
CA ALA A 196 -8.46 -15.65 5.87
C ALA A 196 -9.45 -16.68 5.33
N GLU A 197 -10.13 -16.38 4.26
CA GLU A 197 -11.10 -17.27 3.59
C GLU A 197 -12.17 -17.88 4.53
N GLY A 198 -12.61 -17.10 5.53
CA GLY A 198 -13.59 -17.56 6.51
C GLY A 198 -13.05 -18.45 7.62
N LEU A 199 -11.73 -18.74 7.61
CA LEU A 199 -11.03 -19.50 8.63
C LEU A 199 -10.03 -18.62 9.39
N ARG A 200 -9.64 -19.06 10.59
CA ARG A 200 -8.67 -18.37 11.44
C ARG A 200 -7.27 -18.90 11.21
N ILE A 201 -6.31 -18.02 10.95
CA ILE A 201 -4.90 -18.39 10.88
C ILE A 201 -4.39 -18.69 12.28
N VAL A 202 -3.67 -19.80 12.44
CA VAL A 202 -2.91 -20.14 13.65
C VAL A 202 -1.44 -19.87 13.39
N GLU A 203 -0.89 -18.91 14.13
CA GLU A 203 0.52 -18.51 14.02
C GLU A 203 1.44 -19.45 14.79
N GLN A 204 0.98 -19.96 15.95
CA GLN A 204 1.75 -20.86 16.81
C GLN A 204 0.84 -21.84 17.57
N GLY A 205 1.39 -23.00 17.91
CA GLY A 205 0.72 -23.95 18.79
C GLY A 205 0.17 -25.19 18.09
N LEU A 206 0.08 -25.22 16.76
CA LEU A 206 -0.31 -26.40 16.00
C LEU A 206 0.80 -26.87 15.06
N ALA A 207 0.79 -28.15 14.72
CA ALA A 207 1.66 -28.75 13.73
C ALA A 207 0.84 -29.31 12.55
N ALA A 208 1.49 -29.41 11.39
CA ALA A 208 0.84 -30.01 10.22
C ALA A 208 0.45 -31.47 10.51
N GLY A 209 -0.83 -31.80 10.27
CA GLY A 209 -1.38 -33.12 10.56
C GLY A 209 -2.08 -33.26 11.92
N ASP A 210 -2.04 -32.22 12.78
CA ASP A 210 -2.82 -32.21 14.02
C ASP A 210 -4.33 -32.31 13.71
N LYS A 211 -5.05 -33.15 14.44
CA LYS A 211 -6.50 -33.29 14.33
C LYS A 211 -7.19 -32.43 15.37
N VAL A 212 -7.70 -31.30 14.95
CA VAL A 212 -8.38 -30.33 15.83
C VAL A 212 -9.86 -30.68 15.95
N ILE A 213 -10.39 -30.66 17.18
CA ILE A 213 -11.82 -30.90 17.43
C ILE A 213 -12.59 -29.62 17.11
N ILE A 214 -13.50 -29.68 16.13
CA ILE A 214 -14.29 -28.54 15.67
C ILE A 214 -15.67 -28.55 16.33
N ASP A 215 -16.33 -29.74 16.32
CA ASP A 215 -17.66 -29.91 16.87
C ASP A 215 -17.61 -30.80 18.12
N GLY A 216 -18.50 -30.49 19.08
CA GLY A 216 -18.58 -31.27 20.31
C GLY A 216 -17.52 -30.89 21.35
N VAL A 217 -16.83 -29.78 21.19
CA VAL A 217 -15.81 -29.28 22.16
C VAL A 217 -16.38 -29.18 23.56
N GLN A 218 -17.68 -28.89 23.71
CA GLN A 218 -18.40 -28.80 24.97
C GLN A 218 -18.52 -30.16 25.72
N LYS A 219 -18.29 -31.27 25.02
CA LYS A 219 -18.33 -32.63 25.58
C LYS A 219 -16.97 -33.03 26.17
N VAL A 220 -15.92 -32.26 25.93
CA VAL A 220 -14.59 -32.49 26.48
C VAL A 220 -14.49 -31.75 27.81
N PHE A 221 -14.77 -32.44 28.91
CA PHE A 221 -14.80 -31.84 30.25
C PHE A 221 -13.41 -31.70 30.87
N MET A 222 -12.45 -32.50 30.44
CA MET A 222 -11.07 -32.42 30.94
C MET A 222 -10.05 -32.85 29.88
N PRO A 223 -8.85 -32.32 29.89
CA PRO A 223 -7.74 -32.81 29.07
C PRO A 223 -7.42 -34.27 29.34
N GLY A 224 -7.09 -35.02 28.28
CA GLY A 224 -6.80 -36.47 28.39
C GLY A 224 -8.02 -37.38 28.28
N MET A 225 -9.22 -36.85 28.10
CA MET A 225 -10.42 -37.63 27.90
C MET A 225 -10.39 -38.36 26.57
N PRO A 226 -10.75 -39.70 26.51
CA PRO A 226 -10.85 -40.41 25.26
C PRO A 226 -12.03 -39.88 24.43
N VAL A 227 -11.80 -39.66 23.13
CA VAL A 227 -12.79 -39.14 22.20
C VAL A 227 -12.90 -40.01 20.95
N GLN A 228 -14.12 -40.23 20.48
CA GLN A 228 -14.35 -40.85 19.19
C GLN A 228 -14.43 -39.75 18.13
N ALA A 229 -13.34 -39.50 17.45
CA ALA A 229 -13.24 -38.48 16.43
C ALA A 229 -13.68 -38.98 15.07
N LYS A 230 -14.62 -38.29 14.43
CA LYS A 230 -14.96 -38.46 13.02
C LYS A 230 -14.27 -37.36 12.21
N ALA A 231 -13.47 -37.73 11.23
CA ALA A 231 -12.80 -36.75 10.39
C ALA A 231 -13.83 -35.99 9.52
N VAL A 232 -13.83 -34.68 9.60
CA VAL A 232 -14.65 -33.79 8.81
C VAL A 232 -13.71 -32.78 8.13
N ALA A 233 -13.97 -32.46 6.86
CA ALA A 233 -13.24 -31.40 6.19
C ALA A 233 -13.64 -30.03 6.80
N MET A 234 -12.66 -29.19 7.12
CA MET A 234 -12.95 -27.81 7.52
C MET A 234 -13.54 -27.08 6.33
N GLN A 235 -14.74 -26.53 6.51
CA GLN A 235 -15.37 -25.66 5.53
C GLN A 235 -15.29 -24.23 6.03
N PRO A 236 -15.02 -23.26 5.15
CA PRO A 236 -15.09 -21.85 5.52
C PRO A 236 -16.48 -21.54 6.08
N THR A 237 -16.55 -20.96 7.26
CA THR A 237 -17.82 -20.39 7.76
C THR A 237 -18.21 -19.28 6.82
N ALA A 238 -19.35 -19.42 6.12
CA ALA A 238 -19.88 -18.36 5.27
C ALA A 238 -19.95 -17.06 6.08
N ALA A 239 -19.34 -16.00 5.57
CA ALA A 239 -19.46 -14.67 6.18
C ALA A 239 -20.95 -14.35 6.34
N PRO A 240 -21.40 -13.78 7.46
CA PRO A 240 -22.79 -13.35 7.61
C PRO A 240 -23.08 -12.39 6.46
N ALA A 241 -24.10 -12.70 5.67
CA ALA A 241 -24.57 -11.82 4.61
C ALA A 241 -24.83 -10.43 5.22
N PRO A 242 -24.43 -9.33 4.55
CA PRO A 242 -24.71 -7.99 5.03
C PRO A 242 -26.23 -7.90 5.24
N GLY A 243 -26.62 -7.55 6.47
CA GLY A 243 -28.03 -7.49 6.87
C GLY A 243 -28.82 -6.67 5.85
N ARG A 244 -29.83 -7.25 5.26
CA ARG A 244 -30.88 -6.50 4.57
C ARG A 244 -31.53 -5.64 5.65
N ASP A 245 -31.23 -4.36 5.61
CA ASP A 245 -31.93 -3.38 6.41
C ASP A 245 -33.43 -3.56 6.18
N ALA A 246 -34.10 -3.90 7.27
CA ALA A 246 -35.54 -3.88 7.36
C ALA A 246 -35.97 -2.43 7.19
N THR A 247 -36.34 -2.03 6.00
CA THR A 247 -37.13 -0.85 5.73
C THR A 247 -38.54 -1.16 6.24
N ALA A 248 -38.71 -1.00 7.54
CA ALA A 248 -40.05 -1.01 8.15
C ALA A 248 -40.66 0.37 8.02
N ALA A 249 -41.71 0.42 7.20
CA ALA A 249 -42.79 1.37 7.16
C ALA A 249 -42.91 2.33 8.37
N LEU A 250 -42.86 3.62 8.07
CA LEU A 250 -43.58 4.65 8.82
C LEU A 250 -44.62 5.26 7.89
N ASN A 251 -45.79 4.62 7.85
CA ASN A 251 -47.08 5.29 7.61
C ASN A 251 -47.64 5.71 8.97
N HIS A 252 -47.63 6.98 9.25
CA HIS A 252 -48.76 7.80 9.76
C HIS A 252 -48.28 9.23 9.93
#